data_2d2c3dd4156f83ad999413684acd98b4
#
_entry.id   2d2c3dd4156f83ad999413684acd98b4
#
_cell.length_a   1.000
_cell.length_b   1.000
_cell.length_c   1.000
_cell.angle_alpha   90.00
_cell.angle_beta   90.00
_cell.angle_gamma   90.00
#
_symmetry.space_group_name_H-M   'P 1'
#
loop_
_entity.id
_entity.type
_entity.pdbx_description
1 polymer ?
#
loop_
_entity_poly.entity_id
_entity_poly.type
_entity_poly.pdbx_seq_one_letter_code
_entity_poly.pdbx_strand_id
1 'polypeptide(L)'
;MNMLLLESDADERIRLTEALEEAGLPVQGVSSIAEVERWPTGDVVITGAERFTTWWQEMGATHVLVLANTPEDGAAACARGATMWVLRPCNTQQLVAAVRSILEEK
;
A
#
# COMPACT_ATOMS: atom_id res chain seq x y z
N MET A 1 -10.38 7.81 -7.68
CA MET A 1 -9.37 6.78 -7.47
C MET A 1 -9.51 6.20 -6.08
N ASN A 2 -9.41 4.91 -5.96
CA ASN A 2 -9.50 4.23 -4.67
C ASN A 2 -8.14 3.71 -4.25
N MET A 3 -7.83 3.88 -2.96
CA MET A 3 -6.61 3.33 -2.37
C MET A 3 -6.97 2.49 -1.17
N LEU A 4 -6.27 1.38 -1.00
CA LEU A 4 -6.46 0.48 0.13
C LEU A 4 -5.16 0.35 0.91
N LEU A 5 -5.24 0.52 2.22
CA LEU A 5 -4.12 0.26 3.12
C LEU A 5 -4.44 -1.00 3.92
N LEU A 6 -3.68 -2.06 3.70
CA LEU A 6 -3.81 -3.31 4.43
C LEU A 6 -2.76 -3.35 5.54
N GLU A 7 -3.18 -3.09 6.77
CA GLU A 7 -2.29 -3.05 7.93
C GLU A 7 -3.01 -3.61 9.16
N SER A 8 -2.44 -4.64 9.76
CA SER A 8 -3.05 -5.30 10.92
C SER A 8 -2.87 -4.52 12.22
N ASP A 9 -1.82 -3.70 12.33
CA ASP A 9 -1.60 -2.86 13.51
C ASP A 9 -2.52 -1.64 13.44
N ALA A 10 -3.43 -1.52 14.40
CA ALA A 10 -4.43 -0.44 14.40
C ALA A 10 -3.79 0.94 14.51
N ASP A 11 -2.78 1.10 15.36
CA ASP A 11 -2.14 2.40 15.55
C ASP A 11 -1.40 2.82 14.28
N GLU A 12 -0.68 1.91 13.67
CA GLU A 12 0.03 2.18 12.42
C GLU A 12 -0.95 2.48 11.28
N ARG A 13 -2.03 1.71 11.20
CA ARG A 13 -3.06 1.91 10.19
C ARG A 13 -3.67 3.31 10.29
N ILE A 14 -4.00 3.75 11.51
CA ILE A 14 -4.56 5.08 11.75
C ILE A 14 -3.56 6.16 11.36
N ARG A 15 -2.30 6.01 11.79
CA ARG A 15 -1.25 6.98 11.50
C ARG A 15 -1.06 7.18 10.00
N LEU A 16 -0.97 6.09 9.26
CA LEU A 16 -0.73 6.16 7.82
C LEU A 16 -1.97 6.68 7.07
N THR A 17 -3.16 6.26 7.51
CA THR A 17 -4.41 6.72 6.91
C THR A 17 -4.58 8.23 7.07
N GLU A 18 -4.34 8.75 8.28
CA GLU A 18 -4.45 10.18 8.53
C GLU A 18 -3.45 10.98 7.69
N ALA A 19 -2.21 10.48 7.58
CA ALA A 19 -1.19 11.16 6.80
C ALA A 19 -1.57 11.27 5.32
N LEU A 20 -2.14 10.21 4.76
CA LEU A 20 -2.57 10.21 3.36
C LEU A 20 -3.77 11.13 3.15
N GLU A 21 -4.73 11.10 4.07
CA GLU A 21 -5.91 11.97 3.98
C GLU A 21 -5.53 13.45 4.08
N GLU A 22 -4.60 13.79 4.97
CA GLU A 22 -4.11 15.17 5.09
C GLU A 22 -3.43 15.65 3.82
N ALA A 23 -2.84 14.74 3.06
CA ALA A 23 -2.20 15.06 1.78
C ALA A 23 -3.18 15.09 0.62
N GLY A 24 -4.48 14.92 0.87
CA GLY A 24 -5.48 14.89 -0.18
C GLY A 24 -5.59 13.56 -0.90
N LEU A 25 -5.11 12.49 -0.28
CA LEU A 25 -5.09 11.13 -0.84
C LEU A 25 -5.99 10.22 0.00
N PRO A 26 -7.31 10.22 -0.25
CA PRO A 26 -8.21 9.40 0.56
C PRO A 26 -7.91 7.92 0.40
N VAL A 27 -7.91 7.21 1.53
CA VAL A 27 -7.55 5.79 1.57
C VAL A 27 -8.47 5.06 2.54
N GLN A 28 -8.80 3.81 2.22
CA GLN A 28 -9.53 2.93 3.12
C GLN A 28 -8.55 2.03 3.84
N GLY A 29 -8.49 2.12 5.17
CA GLY A 29 -7.65 1.25 5.98
C GLY A 29 -8.41 0.00 6.39
N VAL A 30 -7.80 -1.17 6.21
CA VAL A 30 -8.39 -2.45 6.63
C VAL A 30 -7.33 -3.28 7.35
N SER A 31 -7.77 -4.13 8.27
CA SER A 31 -6.86 -4.99 9.03
C SER A 31 -6.57 -6.31 8.32
N SER A 32 -7.44 -6.74 7.41
CA SER A 32 -7.25 -7.97 6.65
C SER A 32 -7.99 -7.88 5.32
N ILE A 33 -7.59 -8.72 4.37
CA ILE A 33 -8.24 -8.76 3.07
C ILE A 33 -9.71 -9.19 3.18
N ALA A 34 -10.06 -9.95 4.22
CA ALA A 34 -11.44 -10.39 4.44
C ALA A 34 -12.40 -9.24 4.70
N GLU A 35 -11.92 -8.07 5.11
CA GLU A 35 -12.76 -6.89 5.30
C GLU A 35 -13.16 -6.22 3.98
N VAL A 36 -12.52 -6.61 2.88
CA VAL A 36 -12.79 -6.00 1.58
C VAL A 36 -13.89 -6.80 0.88
N GLU A 37 -15.09 -6.22 0.81
CA GLU A 37 -16.21 -6.88 0.14
C GLU A 37 -16.08 -6.78 -1.38
N ARG A 38 -15.54 -5.68 -1.85
CA ARG A 38 -15.43 -5.42 -3.28
C ARG A 38 -14.19 -4.58 -3.56
N TRP A 39 -13.39 -5.01 -4.50
CA TRP A 39 -12.19 -4.30 -4.89
C TRP A 39 -12.42 -3.56 -6.22
N PRO A 40 -12.34 -2.23 -6.24
CA PRO A 40 -12.43 -1.48 -7.50
C PRO A 40 -11.17 -1.68 -8.33
N THR A 41 -11.33 -1.85 -9.62
CA THR A 41 -10.20 -2.01 -10.54
C THR A 41 -9.43 -0.71 -10.73
N GLY A 42 -8.13 -0.81 -11.01
CA GLY A 42 -7.29 0.34 -11.34
C GLY A 42 -6.75 1.08 -10.15
N ASP A 43 -6.81 0.51 -8.97
CA ASP A 43 -6.49 1.20 -7.74
C ASP A 43 -5.10 0.83 -7.18
N VAL A 44 -4.72 1.53 -6.13
CA VAL A 44 -3.45 1.35 -5.43
C VAL A 44 -3.67 0.60 -4.12
N VAL A 45 -2.85 -0.41 -3.87
CA VAL A 45 -2.82 -1.16 -2.62
C VAL A 45 -1.52 -0.84 -1.89
N ILE A 46 -1.63 -0.55 -0.60
CA ILE A 46 -0.46 -0.39 0.29
C ILE A 46 -0.51 -1.54 1.29
N THR A 47 0.51 -2.37 1.30
CA THR A 47 0.53 -3.56 2.17
C THR A 47 1.95 -3.84 2.67
N GLY A 48 2.07 -4.55 3.80
CA GLY A 48 3.36 -4.98 4.31
C GLY A 48 3.94 -6.11 3.48
N ALA A 49 5.28 -6.21 3.46
CA ALA A 49 5.97 -7.26 2.72
C ALA A 49 5.59 -8.66 3.20
N GLU A 50 5.36 -8.81 4.49
CA GLU A 50 4.96 -10.08 5.10
C GLU A 50 3.57 -10.55 4.63
N ARG A 51 2.78 -9.66 4.09
CA ARG A 51 1.44 -9.97 3.58
C ARG A 51 1.35 -9.88 2.06
N PHE A 52 2.47 -9.56 1.42
CA PHE A 52 2.49 -9.41 -0.02
C PHE A 52 2.42 -10.78 -0.69
N THR A 53 1.32 -11.02 -1.37
CA THR A 53 1.06 -12.26 -2.12
C THR A 53 0.54 -11.85 -3.49
N THR A 54 -0.03 -12.80 -4.23
CA THR A 54 -0.58 -12.51 -5.56
C THR A 54 -2.06 -12.15 -5.56
N TRP A 55 -2.68 -12.06 -4.37
CA TRP A 55 -4.13 -11.80 -4.28
C TRP A 55 -4.54 -10.48 -4.96
N TRP A 56 -3.68 -9.49 -4.92
CA TRP A 56 -3.97 -8.19 -5.52
C TRP A 56 -4.15 -8.29 -7.04
N GLN A 57 -3.45 -9.22 -7.69
CA GLN A 57 -3.60 -9.46 -9.13
C GLN A 57 -4.99 -10.02 -9.44
N GLU A 58 -5.45 -10.93 -8.60
CA GLU A 58 -6.78 -11.53 -8.77
C GLU A 58 -7.88 -10.50 -8.58
N MET A 59 -7.65 -9.50 -7.75
CA MET A 59 -8.64 -8.46 -7.46
C MET A 59 -8.56 -7.26 -8.40
N GLY A 60 -7.60 -7.26 -9.32
CA GLY A 60 -7.50 -6.22 -10.34
C GLY A 60 -6.81 -4.94 -9.89
N ALA A 61 -6.07 -4.96 -8.80
CA ALA A 61 -5.28 -3.80 -8.38
C ALA A 61 -4.21 -3.49 -9.41
N THR A 62 -4.07 -2.23 -9.78
CA THR A 62 -3.12 -1.80 -10.81
C THR A 62 -1.71 -1.61 -10.24
N HIS A 63 -1.62 -1.05 -9.04
CA HIS A 63 -0.35 -0.73 -8.41
C HIS A 63 -0.32 -1.24 -6.98
N VAL A 64 0.84 -1.72 -6.55
CA VAL A 64 1.04 -2.18 -5.16
C VAL A 64 2.28 -1.48 -4.60
N LEU A 65 2.11 -0.81 -3.47
CA LEU A 65 3.20 -0.24 -2.69
C LEU A 65 3.42 -1.14 -1.49
N VAL A 66 4.64 -1.66 -1.35
CA VAL A 66 4.99 -2.58 -0.27
C VAL A 66 5.78 -1.86 0.81
N LEU A 67 5.39 -2.06 2.06
CA LEU A 67 6.12 -1.57 3.23
C LEU A 67 7.02 -2.71 3.71
N ALA A 68 8.32 -2.55 3.54
CA ALA A 68 9.29 -3.62 3.82
C ALA A 68 10.10 -3.32 5.08
N ASN A 69 10.50 -4.35 5.80
CA ASN A 69 11.33 -4.19 6.99
C ASN A 69 12.82 -4.14 6.64
N THR A 70 13.20 -4.70 5.49
CA THR A 70 14.58 -4.69 5.01
C THR A 70 14.59 -4.38 3.51
N PRO A 71 15.73 -3.87 2.97
CA PRO A 71 15.85 -3.68 1.52
C PRO A 71 15.69 -5.00 0.74
N GLU A 72 16.10 -6.11 1.30
CA GLU A 72 15.97 -7.43 0.68
C GLU A 72 14.51 -7.80 0.48
N ASP A 73 13.68 -7.55 1.51
CA ASP A 73 12.24 -7.80 1.42
C ASP A 73 11.58 -6.91 0.37
N GLY A 74 12.00 -5.65 0.30
CA GLY A 74 11.49 -4.73 -0.71
C GLY A 74 11.84 -5.17 -2.12
N ALA A 75 13.09 -5.56 -2.34
CA ALA A 75 13.55 -6.03 -3.64
C ALA A 75 12.81 -7.32 -4.04
N ALA A 76 12.61 -8.23 -3.09
CA ALA A 76 11.88 -9.46 -3.34
C ALA A 76 10.43 -9.19 -3.74
N ALA A 77 9.77 -8.22 -3.09
CA ALA A 77 8.42 -7.83 -3.43
C ALA A 77 8.34 -7.28 -4.85
N CYS A 78 9.28 -6.43 -5.24
CA CYS A 78 9.33 -5.88 -6.60
C CYS A 78 9.56 -6.98 -7.64
N ALA A 79 10.39 -7.97 -7.31
CA ALA A 79 10.60 -9.12 -8.19
C ALA A 79 9.32 -9.94 -8.39
N ARG A 80 8.37 -9.84 -7.46
CA ARG A 80 7.07 -10.51 -7.55
C ARG A 80 5.99 -9.65 -8.19
N GLY A 81 6.31 -8.43 -8.57
CA GLY A 81 5.38 -7.56 -9.27
C GLY A 81 4.92 -6.32 -8.51
N ALA A 82 5.45 -6.04 -7.33
CA ALA A 82 5.14 -4.79 -6.64
C ALA A 82 5.62 -3.60 -7.45
N THR A 83 4.87 -2.51 -7.44
CA THR A 83 5.23 -1.30 -8.19
C THR A 83 6.39 -0.58 -7.53
N MET A 84 6.40 -0.53 -6.20
CA MET A 84 7.37 0.23 -5.43
C MET A 84 7.42 -0.33 -4.02
N TRP A 85 8.48 -0.03 -3.29
CA TRP A 85 8.55 -0.37 -1.87
C TRP A 85 9.13 0.79 -1.07
N VAL A 86 8.80 0.83 0.22
CA VAL A 86 9.30 1.82 1.18
C VAL A 86 9.74 1.08 2.42
N LEU A 87 10.87 1.49 3.01
CA LEU A 87 11.41 0.85 4.20
C LEU A 87 10.65 1.29 5.45
N ARG A 88 10.29 0.35 6.33
CA ARG A 88 9.70 0.63 7.63
C ARG A 88 10.78 0.78 8.71
N PRO A 89 10.56 1.64 9.71
CA PRO A 89 9.41 2.54 9.83
C PRO A 89 9.56 3.70 8.84
N CYS A 90 8.54 3.92 8.03
CA CYS A 90 8.57 5.03 7.09
C CYS A 90 7.98 6.28 7.75
N ASN A 91 8.53 7.44 7.41
CA ASN A 91 7.88 8.67 7.81
C ASN A 91 6.73 8.97 6.86
N THR A 92 5.80 9.82 7.31
CA THR A 92 4.61 10.11 6.52
C THR A 92 4.93 10.82 5.21
N GLN A 93 5.98 11.63 5.18
CA GLN A 93 6.39 12.31 3.96
C GLN A 93 6.88 11.33 2.89
N GLN A 94 7.63 10.31 3.30
CA GLN A 94 8.09 9.27 2.37
C GLN A 94 6.92 8.48 1.78
N LEU A 95 5.95 8.15 2.62
CA LEU A 95 4.77 7.42 2.17
C LEU A 95 3.97 8.24 1.16
N VAL A 96 3.70 9.50 1.48
CA VAL A 96 2.97 10.40 0.58
C VAL A 96 3.69 10.58 -0.74
N ALA A 97 5.02 10.79 -0.69
CA ALA A 97 5.81 10.95 -1.91
C ALA A 97 5.77 9.70 -2.78
N ALA A 98 5.85 8.52 -2.16
CA ALA A 98 5.80 7.25 -2.90
C ALA A 98 4.44 7.06 -3.59
N VAL A 99 3.35 7.34 -2.87
CA VAL A 99 2.01 7.23 -3.45
C VAL A 99 1.84 8.22 -4.61
N ARG A 100 2.26 9.46 -4.43
CA ARG A 100 2.18 10.46 -5.50
C ARG A 100 2.99 10.06 -6.72
N SER A 101 4.16 9.49 -6.51
CA SER A 101 5.01 9.01 -7.61
C SER A 101 4.29 7.93 -8.42
N ILE A 102 3.62 6.99 -7.75
CA ILE A 102 2.83 5.96 -8.42
C ILE A 102 1.70 6.58 -9.23
N LEU A 103 0.99 7.54 -8.66
CA LEU A 103 -0.14 8.19 -9.33
C LEU A 103 0.29 9.01 -10.54
N GLU A 104 1.49 9.59 -10.51
CA GLU A 104 2.00 10.39 -11.61
C GLU A 104 2.47 9.57 -12.80
N GLU A 105 2.74 8.27 -12.61
CA GLU A 105 3.19 7.38 -13.67
C GLU A 105 2.09 6.92 -14.62
N LYS A 106 0.89 7.37 -14.42
CA LYS A 106 -0.23 6.97 -15.27
C LYS A 106 -0.16 7.58 -16.67
#